data_fe29532750cafecf163879830f4fb604
#
_entry.id   fe29532750cafecf163879830f4fb604
#
_cell.length_a   1.000
_cell.length_b   1.000
_cell.length_c   1.000
_cell.angle_alpha   90.00
_cell.angle_beta   90.00
_cell.angle_gamma   90.00
#
_symmetry.space_group_name_H-M   'P 1'
#
loop_
_entity.id
_entity.type
_entity.pdbx_description
1 polymer ?
#
loop_
_entity_poly.entity_id
_entity_poly.type
_entity_poly.pdbx_seq_one_letter_code
_entity_poly.pdbx_strand_id
1 'polypeptide(L)'
;DFCLSRGLGDVYKRQVLTVIKVKDEEEAIKVANDSEYGLAGGVFTENINRALKVARAVRTGRMWVNTYNQVPEGAPFGGYKKSGIGRETYKAAIQNYQQVKNIYIDTSNQTKGLY
;
A
#
# COMPACT_ATOMS: atom_id res chain seq x y z
N ASP A 1 18.09 -15.38 2.35
CA ASP A 1 18.44 -14.47 1.25
C ASP A 1 17.23 -13.61 0.93
N PHE A 2 17.36 -12.29 1.12
CA PHE A 2 16.33 -11.34 0.74
C PHE A 2 16.62 -10.79 -0.66
N CYS A 3 15.69 -10.96 -1.57
CA CYS A 3 15.75 -10.36 -2.89
C CYS A 3 14.74 -9.21 -2.96
N LEU A 4 15.23 -7.99 -3.13
CA LEU A 4 14.42 -6.80 -3.34
C LEU A 4 14.60 -6.32 -4.76
N SER A 5 13.52 -6.30 -5.54
CA SER A 5 13.54 -5.69 -6.87
C SER A 5 13.25 -4.19 -6.74
N ARG A 6 14.23 -3.35 -7.07
CA ARG A 6 13.96 -1.96 -7.40
C ARG A 6 13.47 -1.92 -8.85
N GLY A 7 12.20 -1.64 -9.03
CA GLY A 7 11.64 -1.49 -10.36
C GLY A 7 12.40 -0.42 -11.15
N LEU A 8 13.06 -0.83 -12.22
CA LEU A 8 13.50 0.09 -13.25
C LEU A 8 12.24 0.68 -13.89
N GLY A 9 12.12 2.00 -13.81
CA GLY A 9 10.97 2.71 -14.34
C GLY A 9 10.78 2.43 -15.81
N ASP A 10 9.57 2.07 -16.14
CA ASP A 10 8.99 1.97 -17.46
C ASP A 10 8.75 0.57 -18.04
N VAL A 11 8.09 0.48 -19.15
CA VAL A 11 7.40 -0.62 -19.81
C VAL A 11 8.16 -1.95 -19.91
N TYR A 12 9.46 -1.97 -19.66
CA TYR A 12 10.34 -3.14 -19.73
C TYR A 12 10.60 -3.85 -18.39
N LYS A 13 9.80 -3.60 -17.37
CA LYS A 13 10.02 -4.01 -15.97
C LYS A 13 10.05 -5.53 -15.71
N ARG A 14 9.74 -6.36 -16.68
CA ARG A 14 9.69 -7.81 -16.51
C ARG A 14 10.94 -8.53 -16.97
N GLN A 15 11.83 -7.86 -17.71
CA GLN A 15 13.04 -8.47 -18.30
C GLN A 15 14.29 -8.24 -17.47
N VAL A 16 14.28 -7.28 -16.55
CA VAL A 16 15.44 -6.97 -15.72
C VAL A 16 15.06 -6.99 -14.26
N LEU A 17 15.77 -7.79 -13.49
CA LEU A 17 15.62 -7.93 -12.04
C LEU A 17 16.89 -7.40 -11.35
N THR A 18 16.73 -6.42 -10.47
CA THR A 18 17.82 -5.95 -9.63
C THR A 18 17.88 -6.76 -8.34
N VAL A 19 19.00 -7.41 -8.08
CA VAL A 19 19.27 -8.16 -6.86
C VAL A 19 20.20 -7.37 -5.97
N ILE A 20 19.80 -7.15 -4.71
CA ILE A 20 20.58 -6.42 -3.72
C ILE A 20 20.81 -7.35 -2.53
N LYS A 21 22.09 -7.65 -2.24
CA LYS A 21 22.46 -8.39 -1.05
C LYS A 21 22.37 -7.48 0.16
N VAL A 22 21.74 -7.95 1.23
CA VAL A 22 21.61 -7.26 2.51
C VAL A 22 22.17 -8.12 3.63
N LYS A 23 22.70 -7.51 4.67
CA LYS A 23 23.35 -8.21 5.80
C LYS A 23 22.34 -8.72 6.82
N ASP A 24 21.23 -7.99 7.00
CA ASP A 24 20.21 -8.28 8.00
C ASP A 24 18.83 -7.77 7.57
N GLU A 25 17.84 -8.05 8.39
CA GLU A 25 16.43 -7.68 8.18
C GLU A 25 16.21 -6.17 8.20
N GLU A 26 16.95 -5.44 9.02
CA GLU A 26 16.80 -3.99 9.16
C GLU A 26 17.32 -3.27 7.91
N GLU A 27 18.44 -3.73 7.38
CA GLU A 27 18.95 -3.24 6.10
C GLU A 27 18.00 -3.57 4.96
N ALA A 28 17.40 -4.77 4.96
CA ALA A 28 16.40 -5.15 3.96
C ALA A 28 15.20 -4.17 3.96
N ILE A 29 14.66 -3.87 5.14
CA ILE A 29 13.56 -2.92 5.30
C ILE A 29 13.96 -1.51 4.86
N LYS A 30 15.16 -1.07 5.23
CA LYS A 30 15.69 0.24 4.83
C LYS A 30 15.81 0.34 3.31
N VAL A 31 16.43 -0.64 2.67
CA VAL A 31 16.59 -0.67 1.20
C VAL A 31 15.24 -0.75 0.50
N ALA A 32 14.30 -1.56 1.01
CA ALA A 32 12.95 -1.64 0.47
C ALA A 32 12.22 -0.30 0.53
N ASN A 33 12.44 0.46 1.60
CA ASN A 33 11.80 1.76 1.81
C ASN A 33 12.48 2.93 1.13
N ASP A 34 13.69 2.75 0.60
CA ASP A 34 14.47 3.80 -0.08
C ASP A 34 14.00 4.07 -1.52
N SER A 35 12.83 3.61 -1.90
CA SER A 35 12.20 3.87 -3.19
C SER A 35 11.19 5.02 -3.07
N GLU A 36 11.06 5.81 -4.13
CA GLU A 36 9.98 6.80 -4.27
C GLU A 36 8.61 6.15 -4.45
N TYR A 37 8.57 4.87 -4.76
CA TYR A 37 7.38 4.08 -5.00
C TYR A 37 7.06 3.17 -3.81
N GLY A 38 5.83 2.72 -3.76
CA GLY A 38 5.36 1.82 -2.72
C GLY A 38 4.06 1.12 -3.14
N LEU A 39 4.05 0.48 -4.32
CA LEU A 39 2.84 -0.20 -4.78
C LEU A 39 2.61 -1.49 -4.01
N ALA A 40 3.57 -2.39 -4.07
CA ALA A 40 3.47 -3.69 -3.45
C ALA A 40 4.85 -4.23 -3.05
N GLY A 41 4.88 -5.19 -2.16
CA GLY A 41 6.06 -5.92 -1.74
C GLY A 41 5.73 -7.34 -1.34
N GLY A 42 6.75 -8.16 -1.14
CA GLY A 42 6.61 -9.52 -0.67
C GLY A 42 7.74 -9.93 0.25
N VAL A 43 7.45 -10.82 1.18
CA VAL A 43 8.43 -11.43 2.07
C VAL A 43 8.23 -12.94 2.10
N PHE A 44 9.32 -13.67 1.99
CA PHE A 44 9.34 -15.13 2.07
C PHE A 44 10.19 -15.54 3.27
N THR A 45 9.59 -16.19 4.23
CA THR A 45 10.24 -16.65 5.46
C THR A 45 9.38 -17.67 6.18
N GLU A 46 9.99 -18.63 6.84
CA GLU A 46 9.32 -19.57 7.73
C GLU A 46 9.01 -18.96 9.11
N ASN A 47 9.67 -17.85 9.47
CA ASN A 47 9.47 -17.19 10.74
C ASN A 47 8.33 -16.17 10.65
N ILE A 48 7.19 -16.49 11.26
CA ILE A 48 5.99 -15.62 11.19
C ILE A 48 6.22 -14.25 11.87
N ASN A 49 7.01 -14.16 12.92
CA ASN A 49 7.29 -12.89 13.57
C ASN A 49 8.11 -11.97 12.65
N ARG A 50 9.09 -12.52 11.94
CA ARG A 50 9.84 -11.81 10.91
C ARG A 50 8.93 -11.38 9.78
N ALA A 51 8.08 -12.26 9.29
CA ALA A 51 7.12 -11.95 8.23
C ALA A 51 6.26 -10.74 8.58
N LEU A 52 5.67 -10.74 9.77
CA LEU A 52 4.80 -9.66 10.25
C LEU A 52 5.57 -8.37 10.50
N LYS A 53 6.79 -8.45 11.05
CA LYS A 53 7.64 -7.28 11.26
C LYS A 53 7.97 -6.61 9.93
N VAL A 54 8.45 -7.37 8.95
CA VAL A 54 8.78 -6.85 7.61
C VAL A 54 7.55 -6.31 6.90
N ALA A 55 6.44 -7.06 6.93
CA ALA A 55 5.20 -6.65 6.26
C ALA A 55 4.63 -5.32 6.79
N ARG A 56 4.81 -5.04 8.08
CA ARG A 56 4.38 -3.77 8.70
C ARG A 56 5.37 -2.63 8.47
N ALA A 57 6.66 -2.94 8.38
CA ALA A 57 7.71 -1.94 8.27
C ALA A 57 7.95 -1.46 6.85
N VAL A 58 7.68 -2.28 5.83
CA VAL A 58 7.82 -1.91 4.42
C VAL A 58 6.65 -1.05 3.98
N ARG A 59 6.93 0.15 3.48
CA ARG A 59 5.95 1.18 3.12
C ARG A 59 5.37 0.96 1.72
N THR A 60 4.53 -0.04 1.60
CA THR A 60 3.79 -0.38 0.37
C THR A 60 2.31 -0.53 0.66
N GLY A 61 1.49 -0.31 -0.35
CA GLY A 61 0.04 -0.43 -0.22
C GLY A 61 -0.44 -1.87 -0.11
N ARG A 62 0.38 -2.83 -0.54
CA ARG A 62 0.13 -4.26 -0.41
C ARG A 62 1.40 -5.01 -0.04
N MET A 63 1.27 -5.98 0.86
CA MET A 63 2.34 -6.92 1.19
C MET A 63 1.84 -8.37 1.09
N TRP A 64 2.66 -9.20 0.48
CA TRP A 64 2.46 -10.63 0.47
C TRP A 64 3.45 -11.32 1.41
N VAL A 65 2.99 -12.37 2.05
CA VAL A 65 3.82 -13.25 2.88
C VAL A 65 3.77 -14.65 2.29
N ASN A 66 4.92 -15.20 1.94
CA ASN A 66 5.10 -16.54 1.35
C ASN A 66 4.24 -16.82 0.11
N THR A 67 3.81 -15.78 -0.57
CA THR A 67 3.09 -15.82 -1.83
C THR A 67 3.39 -14.57 -2.65
N TYR A 68 2.93 -14.51 -3.89
CA TYR A 68 3.08 -13.33 -4.74
C TYR A 68 1.90 -13.19 -5.69
N ASN A 69 1.56 -11.94 -5.98
CA ASN A 69 0.56 -11.54 -6.97
C ASN A 69 -0.86 -12.08 -6.75
N GLN A 70 -1.22 -12.45 -5.53
CA GLN A 70 -2.59 -12.79 -5.17
C GLN A 70 -3.39 -11.52 -4.89
N VAL A 71 -4.52 -11.35 -5.57
CA VAL A 71 -5.42 -10.20 -5.40
C VAL A 71 -6.81 -10.69 -5.05
N PRO A 72 -7.09 -10.98 -3.77
CA PRO A 72 -8.41 -11.41 -3.36
C PRO A 72 -9.43 -10.26 -3.53
N GLU A 73 -10.64 -10.60 -3.96
CA GLU A 73 -11.72 -9.64 -4.25
C GLU A 73 -12.09 -8.75 -3.06
N GLY A 74 -11.96 -9.28 -1.85
CA GLY A 74 -12.28 -8.58 -0.61
C GLY A 74 -11.18 -7.66 -0.07
N ALA A 75 -10.08 -7.42 -0.81
CA ALA A 75 -8.98 -6.61 -0.33
C ALA A 75 -8.73 -5.39 -1.22
N PRO A 76 -8.64 -4.18 -0.66
CA PRO A 76 -8.32 -2.98 -1.43
C PRO A 76 -6.90 -3.07 -2.00
N PHE A 77 -6.74 -2.58 -3.22
CA PHE A 77 -5.46 -2.48 -3.92
C PHE A 77 -5.11 -1.02 -4.20
N GLY A 78 -3.87 -0.65 -3.94
CA GLY A 78 -3.36 0.69 -4.26
C GLY A 78 -2.01 0.95 -3.63
N GLY A 79 -1.35 2.01 -4.06
CA GLY A 79 0.02 2.32 -3.69
C GLY A 79 0.15 3.28 -2.51
N TYR A 80 1.38 3.36 -2.03
CA TYR A 80 1.89 4.42 -1.17
C TYR A 80 2.85 5.29 -1.99
N LYS A 81 3.22 6.44 -1.46
CA LYS A 81 4.19 7.35 -2.06
C LYS A 81 3.78 7.73 -3.50
N LYS A 82 4.72 7.80 -4.45
CA LYS A 82 4.43 8.13 -5.86
C LYS A 82 3.71 7.03 -6.64
N SER A 83 3.48 5.86 -6.05
CA SER A 83 2.65 4.81 -6.67
C SER A 83 1.15 5.12 -6.70
N GLY A 84 0.72 6.18 -6.01
CA GLY A 84 -0.64 6.67 -6.05
C GLY A 84 -1.31 6.72 -4.67
N ILE A 85 -2.45 7.40 -4.61
CA ILE A 85 -3.20 7.65 -3.37
C ILE A 85 -4.55 6.91 -3.32
N GLY A 86 -5.10 6.55 -4.48
CA GLY A 86 -6.39 5.87 -4.58
C GLY A 86 -6.31 4.40 -4.16
N ARG A 87 -7.48 3.82 -4.01
CA ARG A 87 -7.64 2.38 -3.78
C ARG A 87 -8.64 1.83 -4.77
N GLU A 88 -8.26 0.73 -5.41
CA GLU A 88 -9.12 -0.06 -6.28
C GLU A 88 -9.60 -1.30 -5.53
N THR A 89 -10.52 -2.01 -6.12
CA THR A 89 -11.14 -3.21 -5.58
C THR A 89 -11.87 -2.98 -4.25
N TYR A 90 -12.74 -3.91 -3.86
CA TYR A 90 -13.52 -3.89 -2.63
C TYR A 90 -14.35 -2.59 -2.47
N LYS A 91 -14.85 -2.32 -1.30
CA LYS A 91 -15.69 -1.14 -0.99
C LYS A 91 -14.95 0.19 -1.22
N ALA A 92 -13.62 0.20 -1.09
CA ALA A 92 -12.83 1.40 -1.28
C ALA A 92 -12.92 1.96 -2.72
N ALA A 93 -13.11 1.10 -3.71
CA ALA A 93 -13.28 1.52 -5.10
C ALA A 93 -14.53 2.38 -5.30
N ILE A 94 -15.62 2.06 -4.60
CA ILE A 94 -16.89 2.79 -4.73
C ILE A 94 -16.73 4.24 -4.26
N GLN A 95 -15.90 4.48 -3.24
CA GLN A 95 -15.68 5.83 -2.69
C GLN A 95 -15.06 6.79 -3.72
N ASN A 96 -14.33 6.27 -4.71
CA ASN A 96 -13.77 7.09 -5.79
C ASN A 96 -14.84 7.67 -6.73
N TYR A 97 -16.03 7.10 -6.74
CA TYR A 97 -17.16 7.50 -7.59
C TYR A 97 -18.29 8.19 -6.82
N GLN A 98 -18.08 8.46 -5.54
CA GLN A 98 -19.06 9.05 -4.65
C GLN A 98 -18.56 10.36 -4.08
N GLN A 99 -19.49 11.30 -3.88
CA GLN A 99 -19.24 12.53 -3.12
C GLN A 99 -20.18 12.57 -1.92
N VAL A 100 -19.61 12.87 -0.75
CA VAL A 100 -20.38 13.02 0.48
C VAL A 100 -20.97 14.42 0.53
N LYS A 101 -22.28 14.52 0.70
CA LYS A 101 -22.98 15.77 0.96
C LYS A 101 -23.65 15.70 2.33
N ASN A 102 -23.38 16.68 3.17
CA ASN A 102 -24.14 16.87 4.39
C ASN A 102 -25.29 17.83 4.13
N ILE A 103 -26.51 17.47 4.52
CA ILE A 103 -27.70 18.33 4.47
C ILE A 103 -28.20 18.43 5.91
N TYR A 104 -28.09 19.62 6.48
CA TYR A 104 -28.64 19.93 7.77
C TYR A 104 -29.92 20.77 7.59
N ILE A 105 -31.03 20.28 8.12
CA ILE A 105 -32.34 20.95 8.05
C ILE A 105 -32.78 21.27 9.47
N ASP A 106 -32.99 22.54 9.72
CA ASP A 106 -33.62 23.00 10.97
C ASP A 106 -35.07 23.38 10.67
N THR A 107 -35.98 22.72 11.33
CA THR A 107 -37.43 23.00 11.26
C THR A 107 -37.92 23.79 12.47
N SER A 108 -37.04 24.19 13.39
CA SER A 108 -37.37 25.05 14.51
C SER A 108 -37.50 26.52 14.03
N ASN A 109 -38.51 27.21 14.51
CA ASN A 109 -38.68 28.65 14.26
C ASN A 109 -37.80 29.52 15.21
N GLN A 110 -36.76 28.94 15.81
CA GLN A 110 -35.88 29.67 16.74
C GLN A 110 -34.70 30.24 15.96
N THR A 111 -34.47 31.54 16.17
CA THR A 111 -33.26 32.20 15.69
C THR A 111 -32.04 31.64 16.41
N LYS A 112 -31.21 30.86 15.70
CA LYS A 112 -29.91 30.46 16.23
C LYS A 112 -28.94 31.59 15.93
N GLY A 113 -28.66 32.40 16.94
CA GLY A 113 -27.61 33.39 16.86
C GLY A 113 -26.27 32.70 16.68
N LEU A 114 -25.68 32.87 15.51
CA LEU A 114 -24.33 32.40 15.21
C LEU A 114 -23.26 33.43 15.61
N TYR A 115 -23.68 34.65 15.99
CA TYR A 115 -22.83 35.75 16.42
C TYR A 115 -23.59 36.64 17.42
#